data_0d286ad81a94604fc340748d32f16f7f
#
_entry.id   0d286ad81a94604fc340748d32f16f7f
#
_cell.length_a   1.000
_cell.length_b   1.000
_cell.length_c   1.000
_cell.angle_alpha   90.00
_cell.angle_beta   90.00
_cell.angle_gamma   90.00
#
_symmetry.space_group_name_H-M   'P 1'
#
loop_
_entity.id
_entity.type
_entity.pdbx_description
1 polymer ?
#
loop_
_entity_poly.entity_id
_entity_poly.type
_entity_poly.pdbx_seq_one_letter_code
_entity_poly.pdbx_strand_id
1 'polypeptide(L)'
;MTQQIPNQMSQQAQQMQSAQQPMNHVAQQLAMMTNAASVASPQQTPNVETQVDWSTKIAEVMREQFGLRPKQQSVMYKAPYPPAYNQIPLLHKYKMPDFTKFSGQGEVSTMEHVNRFLLQLGEAGNHDALRVRLFFLSLSGSAFAWFTTLPANSILYWADLERQFHQFFFSGVTELKLTDLTGLR
;
A
#
# COMPACT_ATOMS: atom_id res chain seq x y z
N MET A 1 63.03 -22.27 -29.86
CA MET A 1 61.55 -22.04 -29.79
C MET A 1 61.12 -21.88 -28.35
N THR A 2 61.41 -20.76 -27.67
CA THR A 2 60.96 -20.59 -26.26
C THR A 2 60.95 -19.10 -25.89
N GLN A 3 60.11 -18.27 -26.53
CA GLN A 3 59.94 -16.85 -26.16
C GLN A 3 58.51 -16.31 -26.30
N GLN A 4 57.50 -17.18 -26.37
CA GLN A 4 56.12 -16.71 -26.54
C GLN A 4 55.25 -16.73 -25.24
N ILE A 5 55.72 -17.33 -24.16
CA ILE A 5 54.93 -17.47 -22.92
C ILE A 5 54.93 -16.21 -22.05
N PRO A 6 55.97 -15.34 -21.98
CA PRO A 6 55.93 -14.15 -21.12
C PRO A 6 54.97 -13.08 -21.59
N ASN A 7 54.69 -12.98 -22.89
CA ASN A 7 53.82 -11.93 -23.43
C ASN A 7 52.32 -12.18 -23.16
N GLN A 8 51.89 -13.42 -23.09
CA GLN A 8 50.47 -13.74 -22.78
C GLN A 8 50.11 -13.47 -21.32
N MET A 9 51.02 -13.75 -20.39
CA MET A 9 50.80 -13.46 -18.98
C MET A 9 50.74 -11.97 -18.68
N SER A 10 51.56 -11.17 -19.37
CA SER A 10 51.55 -9.71 -19.21
C SER A 10 50.28 -9.06 -19.77
N GLN A 11 49.74 -9.57 -20.87
CA GLN A 11 48.47 -9.10 -21.45
C GLN A 11 47.28 -9.48 -20.59
N GLN A 12 47.30 -10.67 -19.98
CA GLN A 12 46.20 -11.11 -19.07
C GLN A 12 46.22 -10.33 -17.76
N ALA A 13 47.39 -9.97 -17.22
CA ALA A 13 47.52 -9.12 -16.05
C ALA A 13 47.01 -7.67 -16.29
N GLN A 14 47.27 -7.13 -17.49
CA GLN A 14 46.78 -5.81 -17.88
C GLN A 14 45.25 -5.80 -18.09
N GLN A 15 44.66 -6.86 -18.63
CA GLN A 15 43.20 -6.98 -18.76
C GLN A 15 42.51 -7.10 -17.41
N MET A 16 43.09 -7.79 -16.44
CA MET A 16 42.51 -7.87 -15.09
C MET A 16 42.61 -6.54 -14.34
N GLN A 17 43.67 -5.75 -14.52
CA GLN A 17 43.77 -4.42 -13.91
C GLN A 17 42.82 -3.40 -14.53
N SER A 18 42.57 -3.47 -15.83
CA SER A 18 41.62 -2.57 -16.49
C SER A 18 40.14 -2.90 -16.15
N ALA A 19 39.83 -4.14 -15.78
CA ALA A 19 38.48 -4.54 -15.34
C ALA A 19 38.16 -4.12 -13.89
N GLN A 20 39.20 -3.85 -13.07
CA GLN A 20 38.98 -3.40 -11.68
C GLN A 20 38.76 -1.89 -11.54
N GLN A 21 39.17 -1.09 -12.52
CA GLN A 21 39.00 0.36 -12.46
C GLN A 21 37.54 0.84 -12.44
N PRO A 22 36.61 0.29 -13.23
CA PRO A 22 35.21 0.73 -13.18
C PRO A 22 34.51 0.38 -11.87
N MET A 23 34.89 -0.72 -11.22
CA MET A 23 34.26 -1.10 -9.93
C MET A 23 34.70 -0.17 -8.79
N ASN A 24 35.93 0.29 -8.77
CA ASN A 24 36.39 1.25 -7.77
C ASN A 24 35.74 2.63 -7.93
N HIS A 25 35.47 3.05 -9.17
CA HIS A 25 34.80 4.32 -9.42
C HIS A 25 33.33 4.29 -8.95
N VAL A 26 32.63 3.18 -9.17
CA VAL A 26 31.25 3.00 -8.68
C VAL A 26 31.19 2.93 -7.17
N ALA A 27 32.15 2.25 -6.53
CA ALA A 27 32.25 2.20 -5.08
C ALA A 27 32.52 3.57 -4.45
N GLN A 28 33.36 4.39 -5.07
CA GLN A 28 33.62 5.76 -4.63
C GLN A 28 32.40 6.68 -4.83
N GLN A 29 31.66 6.54 -5.93
CA GLN A 29 30.40 7.28 -6.13
C GLN A 29 29.33 6.88 -5.09
N LEU A 30 29.22 5.60 -4.77
CA LEU A 30 28.28 5.12 -3.75
C LEU A 30 28.66 5.66 -2.35
N ALA A 31 29.96 5.68 -2.03
CA ALA A 31 30.44 6.24 -0.75
C ALA A 31 30.23 7.76 -0.64
N MET A 32 30.33 8.49 -1.75
CA MET A 32 30.02 9.93 -1.77
C MET A 32 28.51 10.19 -1.61
N MET A 33 27.64 9.35 -2.16
CA MET A 33 26.20 9.47 -1.98
C MET A 33 25.74 9.15 -0.56
N THR A 34 26.39 8.20 0.12
CA THR A 34 26.08 7.87 1.51
C THR A 34 26.61 8.91 2.51
N ASN A 35 27.70 9.59 2.17
CA ASN A 35 28.26 10.63 3.06
C ASN A 35 27.55 12.00 2.89
N ALA A 36 26.91 12.26 1.75
CA ALA A 36 26.10 13.47 1.56
C ALA A 36 24.76 13.43 2.31
N ALA A 37 24.31 12.26 2.74
CA ALA A 37 23.08 12.12 3.52
C ALA A 37 23.27 12.36 5.04
N SER A 38 24.50 12.55 5.51
CA SER A 38 24.81 12.67 6.95
C SER A 38 25.04 14.10 7.45
N VAL A 39 24.97 15.11 6.58
CA VAL A 39 25.18 16.53 6.98
C VAL A 39 24.13 17.43 6.35
N ALA A 40 22.88 17.27 6.77
CA ALA A 40 21.88 18.33 6.68
C ALA A 40 20.76 18.03 7.67
N SER A 41 20.90 18.51 8.89
CA SER A 41 19.75 18.82 9.72
C SER A 41 19.26 20.22 9.30
N PRO A 42 18.14 20.34 8.58
CA PRO A 42 17.39 21.56 8.60
C PRO A 42 16.45 21.52 9.80
N GLN A 43 16.64 22.41 10.72
CA GLN A 43 15.54 22.86 11.58
C GLN A 43 14.46 23.42 10.64
N GLN A 44 13.49 22.60 10.30
CA GLN A 44 12.24 23.04 9.70
C GLN A 44 11.21 23.17 10.80
N THR A 45 10.81 24.40 11.04
CA THR A 45 9.56 24.78 11.68
C THR A 45 8.42 23.90 11.20
N PRO A 46 7.54 23.41 12.09
CA PRO A 46 6.41 22.59 11.69
C PRO A 46 5.46 23.45 10.85
N ASN A 47 5.49 23.25 9.56
CA ASN A 47 4.37 23.66 8.71
C ASN A 47 3.23 22.69 9.07
N VAL A 48 2.24 23.23 9.79
CA VAL A 48 1.01 22.53 10.19
C VAL A 48 0.14 22.39 8.94
N GLU A 49 0.57 21.59 7.98
CA GLU A 49 -0.31 20.99 6.99
C GLU A 49 -0.69 19.62 7.53
N THR A 50 -1.90 19.57 8.00
CA THR A 50 -2.72 18.50 8.52
C THR A 50 -2.25 17.12 8.06
N GLN A 51 -1.27 16.56 8.76
CA GLN A 51 -0.93 15.14 8.64
C GLN A 51 -2.10 14.39 9.29
N VAL A 52 -3.01 13.91 8.45
CA VAL A 52 -4.15 13.13 8.92
C VAL A 52 -3.59 11.88 9.59
N ASP A 53 -3.73 11.80 10.91
CA ASP A 53 -3.42 10.59 11.66
C ASP A 53 -4.46 9.52 11.31
N TRP A 54 -4.07 8.65 10.40
CA TRP A 54 -4.91 7.56 9.92
C TRP A 54 -5.31 6.58 11.01
N SER A 55 -4.50 6.41 12.04
CA SER A 55 -4.82 5.58 13.19
C SER A 55 -6.01 6.16 13.96
N THR A 56 -5.99 7.47 14.18
CA THR A 56 -7.10 8.20 14.80
C THR A 56 -8.35 8.13 13.93
N LYS A 57 -8.21 8.28 12.60
CA LYS A 57 -9.35 8.22 11.68
C LYS A 57 -10.00 6.83 11.67
N ILE A 58 -9.22 5.77 11.65
CA ILE A 58 -9.72 4.40 11.74
C ILE A 58 -10.39 4.17 13.09
N ALA A 59 -9.81 4.61 14.20
CA ALA A 59 -10.40 4.49 15.52
C ALA A 59 -11.72 5.25 15.64
N GLU A 60 -11.84 6.41 15.01
CA GLU A 60 -13.07 7.19 14.94
C GLU A 60 -14.18 6.44 14.18
N VAL A 61 -13.87 5.88 13.01
CA VAL A 61 -14.80 5.08 12.21
C VAL A 61 -15.24 3.83 12.98
N MET A 62 -14.33 3.16 13.69
CA MET A 62 -14.66 2.01 14.54
C MET A 62 -15.61 2.39 15.66
N ARG A 63 -15.42 3.55 16.27
CA ARG A 63 -16.30 4.06 17.34
C ARG A 63 -17.70 4.40 16.81
N GLU A 64 -17.77 5.10 15.68
CA GLU A 64 -19.03 5.53 15.08
C GLU A 64 -19.88 4.37 14.58
N GLN A 65 -19.24 3.40 13.90
CA GLN A 65 -19.96 2.30 13.24
C GLN A 65 -20.25 1.11 14.16
N PHE A 66 -19.41 0.87 15.15
CA PHE A 66 -19.53 -0.33 16.00
C PHE A 66 -19.79 -0.02 17.47
N GLY A 67 -19.83 1.26 17.86
CA GLY A 67 -20.02 1.64 19.27
C GLY A 67 -18.90 1.13 20.19
N LEU A 68 -17.77 0.71 19.61
CA LEU A 68 -16.64 0.17 20.34
C LEU A 68 -15.90 1.31 21.01
N ARG A 69 -16.11 1.47 22.32
CA ARG A 69 -15.19 2.26 23.13
C ARG A 69 -13.84 1.54 23.12
N PRO A 70 -12.74 2.20 22.76
CA PRO A 70 -11.42 1.59 22.88
C PRO A 70 -11.20 1.24 24.35
N LYS A 71 -11.25 -0.06 24.68
CA LYS A 71 -10.65 -0.53 25.94
C LYS A 71 -9.20 -0.14 25.86
N GLN A 72 -8.68 0.53 26.88
CA GLN A 72 -7.29 0.94 27.05
C GLN A 72 -6.31 -0.25 27.16
N GLN A 73 -6.40 -1.17 26.27
CA GLN A 73 -5.35 -2.11 25.97
C GLN A 73 -5.05 -1.88 24.51
N SER A 74 -3.90 -1.32 24.22
CA SER A 74 -3.39 -0.98 22.91
C SER A 74 -3.34 -2.21 22.00
N VAL A 75 -4.49 -2.65 21.51
CA VAL A 75 -4.50 -3.41 20.28
C VAL A 75 -4.20 -2.38 19.19
N MET A 76 -2.92 -2.13 19.01
CA MET A 76 -2.44 -1.28 17.93
C MET A 76 -2.98 -1.87 16.64
N TYR A 77 -4.00 -1.23 16.06
CA TYR A 77 -4.47 -1.58 14.73
C TYR A 77 -3.27 -1.55 13.79
N LYS A 78 -3.01 -2.67 13.15
CA LYS A 78 -1.99 -2.78 12.13
C LYS A 78 -2.70 -2.81 10.78
N ALA A 79 -2.41 -1.80 9.97
CA ALA A 79 -2.97 -1.75 8.62
C ALA A 79 -2.59 -3.00 7.82
N PRO A 80 -3.47 -3.50 6.94
CA PRO A 80 -3.16 -4.66 6.10
C PRO A 80 -2.14 -4.34 5.01
N TYR A 81 -1.73 -3.08 4.86
CA TYR A 81 -0.78 -2.60 3.86
C TYR A 81 0.53 -2.09 4.52
N PRO A 82 1.63 -1.96 3.77
CA PRO A 82 2.91 -1.51 4.29
C PRO A 82 2.84 -0.12 4.93
N PRO A 83 3.52 0.09 6.08
CA PRO A 83 3.55 1.40 6.75
C PRO A 83 4.02 2.56 5.87
N ALA A 84 4.85 2.27 4.86
CA ALA A 84 5.31 3.26 3.88
C ALA A 84 4.15 3.95 3.14
N TYR A 85 2.99 3.29 2.99
CA TYR A 85 1.81 3.87 2.35
C TYR A 85 1.23 5.05 3.14
N ASN A 86 1.40 5.05 4.46
CA ASN A 86 0.96 6.16 5.31
C ASN A 86 1.81 7.42 5.13
N GLN A 87 3.05 7.26 4.64
CA GLN A 87 3.97 8.37 4.40
C GLN A 87 3.73 9.07 3.05
N ILE A 88 2.94 8.45 2.16
CA ILE A 88 2.62 9.05 0.86
C ILE A 88 1.65 10.20 1.09
N PRO A 89 2.02 11.45 0.73
CA PRO A 89 1.15 12.60 0.91
C PRO A 89 -0.07 12.49 -0.01
N LEU A 90 -1.18 13.06 0.43
CA LEU A 90 -2.30 13.31 -0.46
C LEU A 90 -1.91 14.37 -1.50
N LEU A 91 -2.53 14.33 -2.66
CA LEU A 91 -2.30 15.30 -3.72
C LEU A 91 -2.59 16.72 -3.22
N HIS A 92 -1.83 17.69 -3.73
CA HIS A 92 -2.03 19.10 -3.38
C HIS A 92 -3.48 19.52 -3.61
N LYS A 93 -4.10 20.14 -2.61
CA LYS A 93 -5.53 20.54 -2.63
C LYS A 93 -6.53 19.41 -2.84
N TYR A 94 -6.13 18.15 -2.64
CA TYR A 94 -7.04 17.03 -2.73
C TYR A 94 -8.12 17.12 -1.64
N LYS A 95 -9.38 17.22 -2.08
CA LYS A 95 -10.52 17.15 -1.18
C LYS A 95 -10.99 15.70 -1.09
N MET A 96 -10.98 15.16 0.12
CA MET A 96 -11.50 13.81 0.38
C MET A 96 -12.97 13.76 -0.03
N PRO A 97 -13.34 12.88 -0.97
CA PRO A 97 -14.75 12.71 -1.34
C PRO A 97 -15.52 12.01 -0.23
N ASP A 98 -16.83 12.24 -0.20
CA ASP A 98 -17.75 11.41 0.57
C ASP A 98 -18.02 10.12 -0.20
N PHE A 99 -17.29 9.06 0.16
CA PHE A 99 -17.38 7.78 -0.53
C PHE A 99 -18.72 7.10 -0.27
N THR A 100 -19.35 6.61 -1.34
CA THR A 100 -20.50 5.71 -1.23
C THR A 100 -20.08 4.43 -0.50
N LYS A 101 -20.82 4.06 0.54
CA LYS A 101 -20.48 2.95 1.42
C LYS A 101 -20.96 1.61 0.87
N PHE A 102 -20.11 0.60 1.00
CA PHE A 102 -20.44 -0.80 0.78
C PHE A 102 -20.46 -1.53 2.11
N SER A 103 -21.58 -2.17 2.44
CA SER A 103 -21.74 -2.85 3.73
C SER A 103 -21.43 -4.35 3.68
N GLY A 104 -21.33 -4.92 2.48
CA GLY A 104 -21.27 -6.36 2.29
C GLY A 104 -22.64 -7.05 2.43
N GLN A 105 -23.69 -6.29 2.64
CA GLN A 105 -25.08 -6.76 2.73
C GLN A 105 -25.90 -5.87 1.81
N GLY A 106 -26.55 -6.44 0.81
CA GLY A 106 -27.39 -5.67 -0.11
C GLY A 106 -27.18 -6.07 -1.57
N GLU A 107 -27.84 -5.32 -2.46
CA GLU A 107 -27.87 -5.62 -3.91
C GLU A 107 -26.68 -5.08 -4.70
N VAL A 108 -25.88 -4.20 -4.09
CA VAL A 108 -24.73 -3.59 -4.75
C VAL A 108 -23.65 -4.63 -4.97
N SER A 109 -23.28 -4.86 -6.22
CA SER A 109 -22.20 -5.79 -6.55
C SER A 109 -20.83 -5.22 -6.15
N THR A 110 -19.90 -6.12 -5.86
CA THR A 110 -18.50 -5.72 -5.57
C THR A 110 -17.86 -4.98 -6.74
N MET A 111 -18.18 -5.35 -7.97
CA MET A 111 -17.71 -4.68 -9.18
C MET A 111 -18.24 -3.25 -9.27
N GLU A 112 -19.52 -3.06 -9.03
CA GLU A 112 -20.12 -1.73 -9.02
C GLU A 112 -19.48 -0.84 -7.95
N HIS A 113 -19.30 -1.39 -6.75
CA HIS A 113 -18.68 -0.65 -5.65
C HIS A 113 -17.25 -0.21 -5.98
N VAL A 114 -16.41 -1.13 -6.46
CA VAL A 114 -15.01 -0.82 -6.83
C VAL A 114 -14.96 0.25 -7.91
N ASN A 115 -15.76 0.12 -8.96
CA ASN A 115 -15.81 1.13 -10.02
C ASN A 115 -16.25 2.50 -9.48
N ARG A 116 -17.26 2.55 -8.65
CA ARG A 116 -17.75 3.78 -8.03
C ARG A 116 -16.67 4.41 -7.14
N PHE A 117 -16.00 3.60 -6.32
CA PHE A 117 -14.88 4.06 -5.50
C PHE A 117 -13.77 4.68 -6.34
N LEU A 118 -13.32 4.02 -7.40
CA LEU A 118 -12.27 4.53 -8.29
C LEU A 118 -12.66 5.84 -8.98
N LEU A 119 -13.91 5.97 -9.40
CA LEU A 119 -14.44 7.21 -9.97
C LEU A 119 -14.46 8.35 -8.93
N GLN A 120 -14.92 8.08 -7.72
CA GLN A 120 -14.95 9.07 -6.64
C GLN A 120 -13.55 9.48 -6.18
N LEU A 121 -12.58 8.56 -6.25
CA LEU A 121 -11.20 8.81 -5.87
C LEU A 121 -10.52 9.85 -6.80
N GLY A 122 -10.96 9.94 -8.05
CA GLY A 122 -10.43 10.90 -9.03
C GLY A 122 -8.92 10.74 -9.25
N GLU A 123 -8.17 11.84 -9.21
CA GLU A 123 -6.73 11.83 -9.47
C GLU A 123 -5.93 10.97 -8.49
N ALA A 124 -6.37 10.84 -7.24
CA ALA A 124 -5.74 9.95 -6.27
C ALA A 124 -5.82 8.47 -6.70
N GLY A 125 -6.76 8.13 -7.57
CA GLY A 125 -6.88 6.82 -8.19
C GLY A 125 -5.73 6.42 -9.11
N ASN A 126 -4.84 7.32 -9.46
CA ASN A 126 -3.65 7.01 -10.26
C ASN A 126 -2.50 6.41 -9.41
N HIS A 127 -2.66 6.39 -8.08
CA HIS A 127 -1.66 5.90 -7.16
C HIS A 127 -2.17 4.68 -6.39
N ASP A 128 -1.58 3.52 -6.62
CA ASP A 128 -1.96 2.26 -5.95
C ASP A 128 -2.01 2.37 -4.42
N ALA A 129 -1.00 3.00 -3.85
CA ALA A 129 -0.93 3.20 -2.41
C ALA A 129 -2.08 4.04 -1.85
N LEU A 130 -2.55 5.05 -2.60
CA LEU A 130 -3.71 5.85 -2.20
C LEU A 130 -5.02 5.07 -2.40
N ARG A 131 -5.15 4.27 -3.46
CA ARG A 131 -6.29 3.36 -3.64
C ARG A 131 -6.43 2.44 -2.43
N VAL A 132 -5.36 1.72 -2.08
CA VAL A 132 -5.35 0.78 -0.95
C VAL A 132 -5.64 1.50 0.35
N ARG A 133 -4.96 2.63 0.61
CA ARG A 133 -5.07 3.38 1.86
C ARG A 133 -6.45 4.02 2.06
N LEU A 134 -7.12 4.44 0.99
CA LEU A 134 -8.39 5.14 1.08
C LEU A 134 -9.61 4.20 0.95
N PHE A 135 -9.40 2.95 0.55
CA PHE A 135 -10.48 2.01 0.29
C PHE A 135 -11.38 1.77 1.52
N PHE A 136 -10.79 1.68 2.72
CA PHE A 136 -11.57 1.46 3.93
C PHE A 136 -12.62 2.55 4.18
N LEU A 137 -12.37 3.78 3.69
CA LEU A 137 -13.31 4.89 3.79
C LEU A 137 -14.59 4.67 2.98
N SER A 138 -14.59 3.75 2.03
CA SER A 138 -15.76 3.37 1.25
C SER A 138 -16.49 2.14 1.79
N LEU A 139 -16.05 1.60 2.93
CA LEU A 139 -16.64 0.41 3.54
C LEU A 139 -17.44 0.77 4.78
N SER A 140 -18.41 -0.10 5.11
CA SER A 140 -19.22 -0.05 6.33
C SER A 140 -19.60 -1.46 6.77
N GLY A 141 -20.21 -1.60 7.93
CA GLY A 141 -20.76 -2.87 8.41
C GLY A 141 -19.79 -4.06 8.29
N SER A 142 -20.27 -5.17 7.72
CA SER A 142 -19.47 -6.39 7.57
C SER A 142 -18.28 -6.23 6.64
N ALA A 143 -18.36 -5.35 5.63
CA ALA A 143 -17.25 -5.08 4.74
C ALA A 143 -16.10 -4.34 5.45
N PHE A 144 -16.42 -3.39 6.30
CA PHE A 144 -15.42 -2.74 7.13
C PHE A 144 -14.80 -3.73 8.14
N ALA A 145 -15.63 -4.53 8.81
CA ALA A 145 -15.16 -5.56 9.73
C ALA A 145 -14.18 -6.53 9.04
N TRP A 146 -14.54 -7.02 7.85
CA TRP A 146 -13.63 -7.85 7.03
C TRP A 146 -12.29 -7.17 6.80
N PHE A 147 -12.28 -5.92 6.35
CA PHE A 147 -11.04 -5.20 6.08
C PHE A 147 -10.12 -5.12 7.31
N THR A 148 -10.70 -4.93 8.50
CA THR A 148 -9.94 -4.85 9.75
C THR A 148 -9.38 -6.20 10.22
N THR A 149 -9.90 -7.32 9.70
CA THR A 149 -9.39 -8.67 9.99
C THR A 149 -8.24 -9.10 9.08
N LEU A 150 -7.96 -8.36 8.01
CA LEU A 150 -6.88 -8.70 7.11
C LEU A 150 -5.52 -8.67 7.84
N PRO A 151 -4.64 -9.65 7.58
CA PRO A 151 -3.33 -9.68 8.22
C PRO A 151 -2.50 -8.44 7.89
N ALA A 152 -1.69 -7.98 8.85
CA ALA A 152 -0.79 -6.85 8.62
C ALA A 152 0.15 -7.13 7.43
N ASN A 153 0.32 -6.13 6.56
CA ASN A 153 1.17 -6.21 5.36
C ASN A 153 0.76 -7.31 4.36
N SER A 154 -0.49 -7.80 4.38
CA SER A 154 -0.99 -8.79 3.43
C SER A 154 -1.37 -8.21 2.06
N ILE A 155 -1.51 -6.89 1.99
CA ILE A 155 -1.90 -6.16 0.78
C ILE A 155 -0.70 -5.34 0.30
N LEU A 156 -0.07 -5.78 -0.78
CA LEU A 156 1.08 -5.09 -1.37
C LEU A 156 0.68 -4.16 -2.52
N TYR A 157 -0.42 -4.48 -3.23
CA TYR A 157 -0.88 -3.72 -4.39
C TYR A 157 -2.40 -3.60 -4.37
N TRP A 158 -2.93 -2.65 -5.13
CA TRP A 158 -4.37 -2.50 -5.31
C TRP A 158 -5.04 -3.79 -5.81
N ALA A 159 -4.42 -4.45 -6.79
CA ALA A 159 -4.93 -5.70 -7.35
C ALA A 159 -5.09 -6.83 -6.31
N ASP A 160 -4.25 -6.87 -5.28
CA ASP A 160 -4.36 -7.85 -4.20
C ASP A 160 -5.59 -7.58 -3.35
N LEU A 161 -5.82 -6.32 -2.99
CA LEU A 161 -6.98 -5.90 -2.22
C LEU A 161 -8.28 -6.15 -2.99
N GLU A 162 -8.33 -5.72 -4.24
CA GLU A 162 -9.49 -5.87 -5.13
C GLU A 162 -9.86 -7.35 -5.30
N ARG A 163 -8.86 -8.21 -5.58
CA ARG A 163 -9.08 -9.66 -5.69
C ARG A 163 -9.63 -10.26 -4.41
N GLN A 164 -9.04 -9.97 -3.24
CA GLN A 164 -9.50 -10.49 -1.96
C GLN A 164 -10.91 -9.98 -1.62
N PHE A 165 -11.20 -8.73 -1.91
CA PHE A 165 -12.52 -8.13 -1.73
C PHE A 165 -13.58 -8.85 -2.58
N HIS A 166 -13.31 -9.03 -3.87
CA HIS A 166 -14.22 -9.76 -4.75
C HIS A 166 -14.40 -11.22 -4.29
N GLN A 167 -13.32 -11.92 -3.97
CA GLN A 167 -13.40 -13.31 -3.51
C GLN A 167 -14.25 -13.46 -2.25
N PHE A 168 -14.13 -12.55 -1.31
CA PHE A 168 -14.86 -12.62 -0.05
C PHE A 168 -16.33 -12.31 -0.20
N PHE A 169 -16.68 -11.24 -0.92
CA PHE A 169 -18.06 -10.79 -1.04
C PHE A 169 -18.83 -11.34 -2.23
N PHE A 170 -18.14 -11.85 -3.26
CA PHE A 170 -18.79 -12.47 -4.41
C PHE A 170 -19.43 -13.82 -4.04
N SER A 171 -18.79 -14.60 -3.19
CA SER A 171 -19.28 -15.91 -2.75
C SER A 171 -20.59 -15.81 -1.94
N GLY A 172 -20.81 -14.69 -1.22
CA GLY A 172 -22.02 -14.49 -0.40
C GLY A 172 -23.30 -14.25 -1.21
N VAL A 173 -23.19 -13.65 -2.40
CA VAL A 173 -24.36 -13.35 -3.24
C VAL A 173 -24.87 -14.61 -3.97
N THR A 174 -23.99 -15.56 -4.23
CA THR A 174 -24.36 -16.80 -4.93
C THR A 174 -25.10 -17.78 -4.00
N GLU A 175 -24.76 -17.83 -2.72
CA GLU A 175 -25.44 -18.72 -1.75
C GLU A 175 -26.86 -18.24 -1.42
N LEU A 176 -27.10 -16.92 -1.34
CA LEU A 176 -28.43 -16.38 -1.07
C LEU A 176 -29.42 -16.60 -2.22
N LYS A 177 -28.96 -16.59 -3.47
CA LYS A 177 -29.84 -16.85 -4.64
C LYS A 177 -30.17 -18.33 -4.82
N LEU A 178 -29.33 -19.25 -4.39
CA LEU A 178 -29.60 -20.69 -4.44
C LEU A 178 -30.61 -21.14 -3.40
N THR A 179 -30.60 -20.56 -2.20
CA THR A 179 -31.58 -20.84 -1.15
C THR A 179 -32.95 -20.27 -1.48
N ASP A 180 -33.03 -19.15 -2.19
CA ASP A 180 -34.30 -18.53 -2.59
C ASP A 180 -35.03 -19.32 -3.69
N LEU A 181 -34.27 -20.07 -4.52
CA LEU A 181 -34.80 -20.91 -5.58
C LEU A 181 -35.29 -22.29 -5.09
N THR A 182 -34.88 -22.74 -3.89
CA THR A 182 -35.31 -24.02 -3.31
C THR A 182 -36.55 -23.89 -2.42
N GLY A 183 -37.02 -22.68 -2.16
CA GLY A 183 -38.21 -22.40 -1.34
C GLY A 183 -39.57 -22.41 -2.05
N LEU A 184 -39.60 -22.64 -3.38
CA LEU A 184 -40.84 -22.77 -4.15
C LEU A 184 -41.24 -24.24 -4.27
N ARG A 185 -41.99 -24.69 -3.28
CA ARG A 185 -42.87 -25.88 -3.35
C ARG A 185 -44.28 -25.50 -2.95
#